data_64ef6a82fec6f044e26646c80a58b03e
#
_entry.id   64ef6a82fec6f044e26646c80a58b03e
#
_cell.length_a   1.000
_cell.length_b   1.000
_cell.length_c   1.000
_cell.angle_alpha   90.00
_cell.angle_beta   90.00
_cell.angle_gamma   90.00
#
_symmetry.space_group_name_H-M   'P 1'
#
loop_
_entity.id
_entity.type
_entity.pdbx_description
1 polymer ?
#
loop_
_entity_poly.entity_id
_entity_poly.type
_entity_poly.pdbx_seq_one_letter_code
_entity_poly.pdbx_strand_id
1 'polypeptide(L)'
;MLTETVAGRTYDYSHNVGRGSATGMGFANPVALALDADGAVYVVNRGGESISNVPWDRTGVGARISKVSLGSQAGEEEYLSEFSRYGSAPGQLIWPAGVVVDAQGHVYVTDEWLNRVSVFDKEGNFLSCWSTLQSGDSEPNGAAGIAIDAHNTLYVTDGRSHKVRKFTTDGTCLGSWGRLGSGPGELDSPWGITVDDEGYVYVADFKNHRVQKYTSNGEFVAQIGSPGTKRASLSNPTDVAVDPDGDVYICTWNKNAWDRGRIQIFDPEGHFLTGLMGDAQQLSMWAEMTVAANTDYLKRRREVRSTEPEWTFAQPTAVAFDVANSRLLVADTQRSRIQIYNKLSNYLVPQMNL
;
A
#
# COMPACT_ATOMS: atom_id res chain seq x y z
N MET A 1 -17.85 0.22 17.28
CA MET A 1 -17.96 0.47 15.83
C MET A 1 -17.75 1.95 15.66
N LEU A 2 -16.68 2.34 15.05
CA LEU A 2 -16.40 3.74 14.77
C LEU A 2 -16.81 4.00 13.31
N THR A 3 -17.81 4.84 13.17
CA THR A 3 -18.36 5.25 11.88
C THR A 3 -18.00 6.70 11.65
N GLU A 4 -17.35 6.97 10.54
CA GLU A 4 -17.05 8.34 10.09
C GLU A 4 -17.96 8.69 8.92
N THR A 5 -18.77 9.73 9.07
CA THR A 5 -19.71 10.19 8.04
C THR A 5 -19.37 11.61 7.60
N VAL A 6 -19.21 11.81 6.29
CA VAL A 6 -18.89 13.11 5.70
C VAL A 6 -19.43 13.23 4.29
N ALA A 7 -20.09 14.35 3.98
CA ALA A 7 -20.58 14.68 2.63
C ALA A 7 -21.34 13.52 1.93
N GLY A 8 -22.21 12.80 2.68
CA GLY A 8 -23.01 11.68 2.17
C GLY A 8 -22.27 10.35 2.04
N ARG A 9 -21.01 10.28 2.45
CA ARG A 9 -20.19 9.05 2.50
C ARG A 9 -20.04 8.60 3.94
N THR A 10 -20.05 7.29 4.15
CA THR A 10 -19.86 6.70 5.48
C THR A 10 -18.80 5.61 5.41
N TYR A 11 -17.85 5.67 6.32
CA TYR A 11 -16.77 4.71 6.48
C TYR A 11 -16.92 4.01 7.81
N ASP A 12 -17.31 2.74 7.76
CA ASP A 12 -17.47 1.89 8.95
C ASP A 12 -16.26 0.97 9.08
N TYR A 13 -15.58 1.04 10.22
CA TYR A 13 -14.55 0.04 10.53
C TYR A 13 -15.19 -1.34 10.60
N SER A 14 -14.71 -2.26 9.79
CA SER A 14 -15.18 -3.65 9.74
C SER A 14 -14.35 -4.52 10.71
N HIS A 15 -13.13 -4.80 10.33
CA HIS A 15 -12.22 -5.67 11.09
C HIS A 15 -10.77 -5.42 10.68
N ASN A 16 -9.87 -6.18 11.28
CA ASN A 16 -8.47 -6.21 10.85
C ASN A 16 -8.00 -7.64 10.65
N VAL A 17 -7.03 -7.81 9.74
CA VAL A 17 -6.40 -9.09 9.40
C VAL A 17 -4.91 -8.98 9.60
N GLY A 18 -4.29 -9.98 10.21
CA GLY A 18 -2.85 -10.08 10.29
C GLY A 18 -2.30 -10.16 11.71
N ARG A 19 -1.04 -10.52 11.76
CA ARG A 19 -0.16 -10.54 12.93
C ARG A 19 1.27 -10.42 12.46
N GLY A 20 2.20 -10.08 13.34
CA GLY A 20 3.63 -10.11 13.02
C GLY A 20 4.11 -11.54 12.79
N SER A 21 4.61 -11.85 11.61
CA SER A 21 5.20 -13.13 11.27
C SER A 21 6.21 -12.98 10.13
N ALA A 22 7.36 -13.61 10.27
CA ALA A 22 8.38 -13.64 9.23
C ALA A 22 8.07 -14.65 8.11
N THR A 23 7.27 -15.66 8.40
CA THR A 23 6.86 -16.73 7.47
C THR A 23 5.45 -17.21 7.81
N GLY A 24 4.75 -17.77 6.84
CA GLY A 24 3.42 -18.33 7.04
C GLY A 24 2.38 -17.26 7.39
N MET A 25 1.37 -17.68 8.12
CA MET A 25 0.23 -16.88 8.50
C MET A 25 0.63 -15.61 9.27
N GLY A 26 0.48 -14.45 8.63
CA GLY A 26 0.81 -13.13 9.14
C GLY A 26 1.64 -12.30 8.18
N PHE A 27 2.09 -11.14 8.60
CA PHE A 27 2.83 -10.17 7.78
C PHE A 27 4.14 -9.74 8.44
N ALA A 28 5.10 -9.33 7.62
CA ALA A 28 6.38 -8.78 8.03
C ALA A 28 6.59 -7.42 7.35
N ASN A 29 6.19 -6.33 7.99
CA ASN A 29 6.20 -4.99 7.44
C ASN A 29 5.46 -4.94 6.08
N PRO A 30 4.13 -5.12 6.04
CA PRO A 30 3.35 -5.04 4.80
C PRO A 30 3.43 -3.61 4.23
N VAL A 31 3.84 -3.46 2.96
CA VAL A 31 4.12 -2.16 2.33
C VAL A 31 3.34 -1.90 1.06
N ALA A 32 2.71 -2.90 0.47
CA ALA A 32 1.85 -2.73 -0.70
C ALA A 32 0.76 -3.79 -0.73
N LEU A 33 -0.37 -3.46 -1.35
CA LEU A 33 -1.57 -4.27 -1.48
C LEU A 33 -2.05 -4.26 -2.92
N ALA A 34 -2.45 -5.43 -3.43
CA ALA A 34 -3.21 -5.53 -4.69
C ALA A 34 -4.29 -6.60 -4.55
N LEU A 35 -5.39 -6.42 -5.26
CA LEU A 35 -6.48 -7.37 -5.33
C LEU A 35 -6.49 -8.06 -6.70
N ASP A 36 -6.82 -9.34 -6.72
CA ASP A 36 -7.18 -10.02 -7.98
C ASP A 36 -8.71 -10.00 -8.20
N ALA A 37 -9.12 -10.46 -9.38
CA ALA A 37 -10.53 -10.52 -9.75
C ALA A 37 -11.36 -11.48 -8.88
N ASP A 38 -10.71 -12.44 -8.21
CA ASP A 38 -11.35 -13.41 -7.30
C ASP A 38 -11.48 -12.84 -5.87
N GLY A 39 -10.99 -11.61 -5.62
CA GLY A 39 -11.04 -10.92 -4.33
C GLY A 39 -9.93 -11.33 -3.36
N ALA A 40 -8.95 -12.11 -3.80
CA ALA A 40 -7.77 -12.38 -3.00
C ALA A 40 -6.83 -11.16 -2.98
N VAL A 41 -6.19 -10.92 -1.84
CA VAL A 41 -5.27 -9.80 -1.64
C VAL A 41 -3.83 -10.29 -1.61
N TYR A 42 -3.01 -9.70 -2.45
CA TYR A 42 -1.57 -9.88 -2.46
C TYR A 42 -0.92 -8.82 -1.61
N VAL A 43 -0.18 -9.24 -0.61
CA VAL A 43 0.47 -8.37 0.37
C VAL A 43 1.97 -8.45 0.21
N VAL A 44 2.61 -7.34 -0.14
CA VAL A 44 4.06 -7.25 -0.20
C VAL A 44 4.61 -7.10 1.22
N ASN A 45 5.39 -8.08 1.66
CA ASN A 45 6.11 -8.02 2.91
C ASN A 45 7.56 -7.62 2.64
N ARG A 46 7.98 -6.47 3.16
CA ARG A 46 9.37 -6.00 3.02
C ARG A 46 10.32 -6.75 3.96
N GLY A 47 9.77 -7.27 5.07
CA GLY A 47 10.56 -7.96 6.07
C GLY A 47 11.51 -7.06 6.84
N GLY A 48 12.54 -7.65 7.42
CA GLY A 48 13.64 -6.95 8.08
C GLY A 48 14.98 -7.43 7.53
N GLU A 49 15.95 -6.53 7.47
CA GLU A 49 17.33 -6.85 7.12
C GLU A 49 18.24 -6.77 8.35
N SER A 50 19.16 -7.70 8.46
CA SER A 50 20.28 -7.60 9.39
C SER A 50 21.62 -7.60 8.62
N ILE A 51 22.53 -6.77 9.07
CA ILE A 51 23.90 -6.69 8.53
C ILE A 51 24.81 -7.42 9.50
N SER A 52 25.50 -8.44 9.01
CA SER A 52 26.54 -9.14 9.78
C SER A 52 27.82 -8.29 9.81
N ASN A 53 28.50 -8.33 10.96
CA ASN A 53 29.76 -7.60 11.11
C ASN A 53 30.93 -8.23 10.34
N VAL A 54 30.88 -9.56 10.08
CA VAL A 54 31.97 -10.27 9.38
C VAL A 54 31.45 -11.62 8.85
N PRO A 55 31.60 -11.92 7.58
CA PRO A 55 31.82 -11.02 6.48
C PRO A 55 30.62 -10.09 6.28
N TRP A 56 30.75 -9.03 5.48
CA TRP A 56 29.65 -8.10 5.16
C TRP A 56 28.55 -8.84 4.43
N ASP A 57 27.68 -9.49 5.16
CA ASP A 57 26.56 -10.25 4.62
C ASP A 57 25.26 -9.59 5.08
N ARG A 58 24.35 -9.41 4.12
CA ARG A 58 22.99 -8.98 4.36
C ARG A 58 22.10 -10.20 4.36
N THR A 59 21.48 -10.44 5.50
CA THR A 59 20.42 -11.46 5.62
C THR A 59 19.09 -10.77 5.80
N GLY A 60 18.12 -11.10 4.98
CA GLY A 60 16.76 -10.62 5.10
C GLY A 60 15.82 -11.73 5.54
N VAL A 61 14.91 -11.38 6.43
CA VAL A 61 13.88 -12.30 6.92
C VAL A 61 12.51 -11.69 6.64
N GLY A 62 11.62 -12.48 6.05
CA GLY A 62 10.22 -12.11 5.83
C GLY A 62 9.92 -11.34 4.56
N ALA A 63 10.92 -11.08 3.67
CA ALA A 63 10.65 -10.54 2.33
C ALA A 63 9.92 -11.62 1.50
N ARG A 64 8.65 -11.37 1.18
CA ARG A 64 7.77 -12.30 0.44
C ARG A 64 6.50 -11.61 -0.01
N ILE A 65 5.74 -12.30 -0.83
CA ILE A 65 4.37 -11.96 -1.14
C ILE A 65 3.46 -12.95 -0.43
N SER A 66 2.52 -12.47 0.38
CA SER A 66 1.46 -13.30 0.97
C SER A 66 0.18 -13.11 0.18
N LYS A 67 -0.50 -14.21 -0.16
CA LYS A 67 -1.85 -14.21 -0.75
C LYS A 67 -2.85 -14.58 0.33
N VAL A 68 -3.86 -13.75 0.55
CA VAL A 68 -4.83 -13.91 1.63
C VAL A 68 -6.24 -13.59 1.15
N SER A 69 -7.24 -14.21 1.79
CA SER A 69 -8.62 -13.74 1.78
C SER A 69 -8.88 -12.93 3.05
N LEU A 70 -9.52 -11.78 2.90
CA LEU A 70 -9.81 -10.92 4.06
C LEU A 70 -11.11 -11.30 4.78
N GLY A 71 -11.95 -12.16 4.17
CA GLY A 71 -13.30 -12.42 4.65
C GLY A 71 -14.24 -11.21 4.49
N SER A 72 -15.47 -11.35 4.90
CA SER A 72 -16.48 -10.29 4.97
C SER A 72 -16.57 -9.65 6.36
N GLN A 73 -16.11 -10.37 7.38
CA GLN A 73 -16.09 -9.97 8.78
C GLN A 73 -14.92 -10.64 9.51
N ALA A 74 -14.69 -10.21 10.75
CA ALA A 74 -13.65 -10.78 11.62
C ALA A 74 -13.84 -12.29 11.81
N GLY A 75 -12.75 -13.05 11.68
CA GLY A 75 -12.73 -14.50 11.83
C GLY A 75 -12.98 -15.30 10.55
N GLU A 76 -13.18 -14.63 9.43
CA GLU A 76 -13.34 -15.27 8.10
C GLU A 76 -12.08 -15.12 7.23
N GLU A 77 -11.04 -14.46 7.75
CA GLU A 77 -9.79 -14.31 7.02
C GLU A 77 -9.07 -15.65 6.84
N GLU A 78 -8.55 -15.87 5.63
CA GLU A 78 -7.80 -17.08 5.28
C GLU A 78 -6.42 -16.73 4.74
N TYR A 79 -5.42 -17.48 5.17
CA TYR A 79 -4.09 -17.48 4.57
C TYR A 79 -4.05 -18.51 3.44
N LEU A 80 -3.96 -18.02 2.20
CA LEU A 80 -4.05 -18.87 1.03
C LEU A 80 -2.70 -19.46 0.63
N SER A 81 -1.69 -18.58 0.49
CA SER A 81 -0.32 -18.98 0.13
C SER A 81 0.70 -17.88 0.39
N GLU A 82 1.97 -18.21 0.26
CA GLU A 82 3.07 -17.26 0.14
C GLU A 82 4.06 -17.71 -0.92
N PHE A 83 4.73 -16.76 -1.54
CA PHE A 83 5.76 -17.04 -2.54
C PHE A 83 6.86 -15.99 -2.52
N SER A 84 7.96 -16.29 -3.22
CA SER A 84 9.20 -15.53 -3.16
C SER A 84 9.89 -15.62 -1.80
N ARG A 85 11.06 -15.03 -1.71
CA ARG A 85 11.89 -14.95 -0.50
C ARG A 85 13.00 -13.92 -0.69
N TYR A 86 13.69 -13.58 0.39
CA TYR A 86 14.85 -12.69 0.34
C TYR A 86 15.96 -13.24 -0.56
N GLY A 87 16.49 -12.37 -1.44
CA GLY A 87 17.63 -12.64 -2.31
C GLY A 87 17.60 -11.90 -3.64
N SER A 88 18.64 -12.05 -4.45
CA SER A 88 18.83 -11.37 -5.73
C SER A 88 18.58 -12.24 -6.96
N ALA A 89 18.44 -13.55 -6.80
CA ALA A 89 18.15 -14.47 -7.92
C ALA A 89 16.78 -14.19 -8.56
N PRO A 90 16.51 -14.68 -9.76
CA PRO A 90 15.19 -14.59 -10.37
C PRO A 90 14.09 -15.10 -9.42
N GLY A 91 13.02 -14.34 -9.29
CA GLY A 91 11.91 -14.65 -8.37
C GLY A 91 12.17 -14.36 -6.89
N GLN A 92 13.36 -13.88 -6.50
CA GLN A 92 13.66 -13.44 -5.13
C GLN A 92 13.52 -11.92 -5.01
N LEU A 93 13.40 -11.38 -3.80
CA LEU A 93 13.17 -9.98 -3.49
C LEU A 93 14.14 -9.52 -2.40
N ILE A 94 14.67 -8.30 -2.54
CA ILE A 94 15.49 -7.67 -1.49
C ILE A 94 14.72 -6.56 -0.79
N TRP A 95 14.20 -5.60 -1.58
CA TRP A 95 13.46 -4.46 -1.06
C TRP A 95 12.19 -4.23 -1.88
N PRO A 96 11.24 -5.18 -1.79
CA PRO A 96 10.01 -5.06 -2.56
C PRO A 96 9.19 -3.86 -2.07
N ALA A 97 8.51 -3.17 -3.00
CA ALA A 97 7.87 -1.90 -2.72
C ALA A 97 6.43 -1.79 -3.20
N GLY A 98 6.11 -2.30 -4.37
CA GLY A 98 4.78 -2.22 -4.97
C GLY A 98 4.33 -3.54 -5.58
N VAL A 99 3.03 -3.70 -5.77
CA VAL A 99 2.42 -4.88 -6.41
C VAL A 99 1.16 -4.48 -7.16
N VAL A 100 0.97 -5.07 -8.34
CA VAL A 100 -0.31 -5.05 -9.06
C VAL A 100 -0.59 -6.41 -9.66
N VAL A 101 -1.86 -6.68 -9.97
CA VAL A 101 -2.32 -7.91 -10.60
C VAL A 101 -3.06 -7.55 -11.88
N ASP A 102 -2.74 -8.20 -12.99
CA ASP A 102 -3.48 -8.02 -14.24
C ASP A 102 -4.75 -8.90 -14.29
N ALA A 103 -5.57 -8.68 -15.32
CA ALA A 103 -6.82 -9.43 -15.52
C ALA A 103 -6.60 -10.95 -15.78
N GLN A 104 -5.39 -11.36 -16.11
CA GLN A 104 -4.99 -12.75 -16.30
C GLN A 104 -4.48 -13.41 -15.00
N GLY A 105 -4.32 -12.62 -13.93
CA GLY A 105 -3.81 -13.05 -12.64
C GLY A 105 -2.28 -13.03 -12.55
N HIS A 106 -1.57 -12.40 -13.49
CA HIS A 106 -0.14 -12.19 -13.32
C HIS A 106 0.13 -11.11 -12.27
N VAL A 107 1.07 -11.39 -11.39
CA VAL A 107 1.46 -10.53 -10.27
C VAL A 107 2.79 -9.86 -10.56
N TYR A 108 2.77 -8.53 -10.66
CA TYR A 108 3.95 -7.68 -10.95
C TYR A 108 4.41 -7.04 -9.65
N VAL A 109 5.67 -7.27 -9.28
CA VAL A 109 6.26 -6.79 -8.02
C VAL A 109 7.49 -5.95 -8.31
N THR A 110 7.49 -4.70 -7.87
CA THR A 110 8.67 -3.82 -7.94
C THR A 110 9.64 -4.09 -6.80
N ASP A 111 10.94 -3.93 -7.07
CA ASP A 111 12.00 -4.02 -6.07
C ASP A 111 12.96 -2.82 -6.23
N GLU A 112 12.95 -1.95 -5.23
CA GLU A 112 13.76 -0.71 -5.22
C GLU A 112 15.27 -0.98 -5.22
N TRP A 113 15.72 -2.07 -4.61
CA TRP A 113 17.13 -2.42 -4.53
C TRP A 113 17.61 -3.07 -5.81
N LEU A 114 16.81 -3.98 -6.36
CA LEU A 114 17.15 -4.73 -7.57
C LEU A 114 16.85 -3.96 -8.85
N ASN A 115 16.16 -2.82 -8.77
CA ASN A 115 15.75 -1.99 -9.90
C ASN A 115 15.03 -2.79 -10.99
N ARG A 116 14.08 -3.64 -10.57
CA ARG A 116 13.37 -4.54 -11.48
C ARG A 116 11.92 -4.72 -11.09
N VAL A 117 11.15 -5.21 -12.04
CA VAL A 117 9.85 -5.81 -11.83
C VAL A 117 10.01 -7.32 -11.97
N SER A 118 9.54 -8.08 -11.00
CA SER A 118 9.43 -9.54 -11.07
C SER A 118 7.97 -9.91 -11.33
N VAL A 119 7.75 -10.90 -12.21
CA VAL A 119 6.42 -11.33 -12.64
C VAL A 119 6.20 -12.78 -12.18
N PHE A 120 5.05 -13.02 -11.55
CA PHE A 120 4.63 -14.33 -11.08
C PHE A 120 3.24 -14.65 -11.64
N ASP A 121 2.88 -15.93 -11.70
CA ASP A 121 1.50 -16.34 -11.93
C ASP A 121 0.67 -16.24 -10.64
N LYS A 122 -0.63 -16.51 -10.72
CA LYS A 122 -1.54 -16.45 -9.57
C LYS A 122 -1.28 -17.54 -8.51
N GLU A 123 -0.55 -18.59 -8.86
CA GLU A 123 -0.07 -19.64 -7.97
C GLU A 123 1.25 -19.27 -7.28
N GLY A 124 1.89 -18.15 -7.69
CA GLY A 124 3.16 -17.66 -7.16
C GLY A 124 4.41 -18.23 -7.82
N ASN A 125 4.27 -18.93 -8.97
CA ASN A 125 5.41 -19.39 -9.74
C ASN A 125 6.05 -18.21 -10.47
N PHE A 126 7.38 -18.14 -10.41
CA PHE A 126 8.13 -17.11 -11.14
C PHE A 126 8.04 -17.31 -12.65
N LEU A 127 7.64 -16.27 -13.37
CA LEU A 127 7.53 -16.26 -14.83
C LEU A 127 8.72 -15.55 -15.47
N SER A 128 8.95 -14.29 -15.10
CA SER A 128 9.98 -13.46 -15.69
C SER A 128 10.37 -12.30 -14.77
N CYS A 129 11.45 -11.60 -15.11
CA CYS A 129 11.76 -10.28 -14.54
C CYS A 129 12.44 -9.41 -15.59
N TRP A 130 12.25 -8.10 -15.46
CA TRP A 130 12.88 -7.12 -16.33
C TRP A 130 13.32 -5.88 -15.53
N SER A 131 14.36 -5.21 -16.03
CA SER A 131 14.94 -4.05 -15.39
C SER A 131 14.12 -2.79 -15.66
N THR A 132 13.94 -1.96 -14.66
CA THR A 132 13.38 -0.61 -14.81
C THR A 132 14.42 0.41 -15.28
N LEU A 133 15.71 0.04 -15.28
CA LEU A 133 16.80 0.88 -15.79
C LEU A 133 16.69 1.07 -17.30
N GLN A 134 16.90 2.31 -17.74
CA GLN A 134 16.90 2.65 -19.15
C GLN A 134 18.29 3.08 -19.60
N SER A 135 18.57 2.94 -20.90
CA SER A 135 19.83 3.39 -21.48
C SER A 135 20.02 4.90 -21.24
N GLY A 136 21.15 5.26 -20.62
CA GLY A 136 21.44 6.64 -20.26
C GLY A 136 21.07 7.04 -18.82
N ASP A 137 20.50 6.14 -18.04
CA ASP A 137 20.34 6.38 -16.61
C ASP A 137 21.72 6.38 -15.92
N SER A 138 22.03 7.47 -15.20
CA SER A 138 23.33 7.66 -14.54
C SER A 138 23.39 7.09 -13.12
N GLU A 139 22.24 6.81 -12.52
CA GLU A 139 22.09 6.33 -11.14
C GLU A 139 21.20 5.11 -11.08
N PRO A 140 21.37 4.23 -10.09
CA PRO A 140 20.42 3.16 -9.84
C PRO A 140 19.03 3.77 -9.57
N ASN A 141 18.03 3.33 -10.30
CA ASN A 141 16.65 3.73 -10.08
C ASN A 141 16.15 3.19 -8.74
N GLY A 142 15.02 3.69 -8.27
CA GLY A 142 14.32 3.19 -7.10
C GLY A 142 12.90 2.84 -7.51
N ALA A 143 12.71 1.68 -8.16
CA ALA A 143 11.40 1.20 -8.59
C ALA A 143 10.50 0.98 -7.37
N ALA A 144 9.68 1.99 -7.04
CA ALA A 144 8.84 2.01 -5.84
C ALA A 144 7.42 1.52 -6.13
N GLY A 145 6.45 2.41 -6.27
CA GLY A 145 5.07 2.05 -6.57
C GLY A 145 4.90 1.55 -8.00
N ILE A 146 3.86 0.77 -8.22
CA ILE A 146 3.46 0.27 -9.54
C ILE A 146 1.94 0.30 -9.65
N ALA A 147 1.43 0.70 -10.81
CA ALA A 147 0.02 0.66 -11.16
C ALA A 147 -0.16 0.08 -12.56
N ILE A 148 -1.33 -0.46 -12.85
CA ILE A 148 -1.69 -1.00 -14.17
C ILE A 148 -3.02 -0.40 -14.63
N ASP A 149 -3.11 0.00 -15.91
CA ASP A 149 -4.36 0.48 -16.48
C ASP A 149 -5.15 -0.64 -17.20
N ALA A 150 -6.36 -0.32 -17.62
CA ALA A 150 -7.24 -1.25 -18.34
C ALA A 150 -6.66 -1.73 -19.70
N HIS A 151 -5.60 -1.11 -20.19
CA HIS A 151 -4.89 -1.47 -21.42
C HIS A 151 -3.64 -2.32 -21.16
N ASN A 152 -3.44 -2.78 -19.92
CA ASN A 152 -2.26 -3.50 -19.47
C ASN A 152 -0.97 -2.67 -19.61
N THR A 153 -1.07 -1.35 -19.43
CA THR A 153 0.10 -0.48 -19.33
C THR A 153 0.51 -0.35 -17.88
N LEU A 154 1.78 -0.59 -17.61
CA LEU A 154 2.36 -0.46 -16.28
C LEU A 154 2.97 0.95 -16.08
N TYR A 155 2.69 1.55 -14.95
CA TYR A 155 3.27 2.81 -14.50
C TYR A 155 4.08 2.55 -13.24
N VAL A 156 5.36 2.88 -13.25
CA VAL A 156 6.28 2.64 -12.15
C VAL A 156 6.87 3.97 -11.68
N THR A 157 6.73 4.27 -10.41
CA THR A 157 7.42 5.43 -9.81
C THR A 157 8.90 5.09 -9.59
N ASP A 158 9.74 6.05 -9.90
CA ASP A 158 11.18 6.01 -9.66
C ASP A 158 11.54 7.11 -8.66
N GLY A 159 11.66 6.74 -7.40
CA GLY A 159 11.87 7.68 -6.31
C GLY A 159 13.23 8.38 -6.36
N ARG A 160 14.24 7.79 -7.01
CA ARG A 160 15.60 8.35 -7.11
C ARG A 160 15.78 9.24 -8.33
N SER A 161 15.20 8.87 -9.47
CA SER A 161 15.24 9.71 -10.67
C SER A 161 14.09 10.71 -10.75
N HIS A 162 13.19 10.73 -9.74
CA HIS A 162 12.07 11.66 -9.63
C HIS A 162 11.14 11.62 -10.84
N LYS A 163 10.81 10.40 -11.30
CA LYS A 163 10.04 10.16 -12.53
C LYS A 163 8.93 9.14 -12.30
N VAL A 164 8.01 9.14 -13.22
CA VAL A 164 7.13 8.00 -13.50
C VAL A 164 7.56 7.41 -14.84
N ARG A 165 7.70 6.09 -14.91
CA ARG A 165 8.06 5.35 -16.13
C ARG A 165 6.89 4.48 -16.57
N LYS A 166 6.69 4.41 -17.87
CA LYS A 166 5.61 3.69 -18.50
C LYS A 166 6.16 2.47 -19.24
N PHE A 167 5.57 1.30 -19.01
CA PHE A 167 6.02 0.03 -19.60
C PHE A 167 4.85 -0.77 -20.12
N THR A 168 5.13 -1.66 -21.08
CA THR A 168 4.29 -2.81 -21.35
C THR A 168 4.51 -3.90 -20.28
N THR A 169 3.66 -4.90 -20.24
CA THR A 169 3.76 -6.03 -19.30
C THR A 169 5.01 -6.90 -19.49
N ASP A 170 5.63 -6.86 -20.68
CA ASP A 170 6.91 -7.54 -20.97
C ASP A 170 8.15 -6.69 -20.65
N GLY A 171 7.95 -5.46 -20.13
CA GLY A 171 9.03 -4.56 -19.72
C GLY A 171 9.56 -3.63 -20.82
N THR A 172 8.91 -3.56 -21.98
CA THR A 172 9.26 -2.57 -23.01
C THR A 172 8.88 -1.17 -22.51
N CYS A 173 9.87 -0.26 -22.43
CA CYS A 173 9.66 1.12 -22.01
C CYS A 173 8.91 1.91 -23.08
N LEU A 174 7.77 2.49 -22.71
CA LEU A 174 6.93 3.32 -23.58
C LEU A 174 7.20 4.82 -23.41
N GLY A 175 7.88 5.22 -22.31
CA GLY A 175 8.19 6.61 -22.02
C GLY A 175 8.30 6.90 -20.53
N SER A 176 8.54 8.16 -20.21
CA SER A 176 8.59 8.62 -18.82
C SER A 176 8.31 10.12 -18.74
N TRP A 177 7.87 10.57 -17.56
CA TRP A 177 7.70 11.99 -17.24
C TRP A 177 8.15 12.29 -15.81
N GLY A 178 8.21 13.56 -15.47
CA GLY A 178 8.69 14.04 -14.18
C GLY A 178 10.16 14.39 -14.18
N ARG A 179 10.53 15.22 -13.23
CA ARG A 179 11.90 15.63 -12.90
C ARG A 179 11.93 16.16 -11.48
N LEU A 180 13.09 16.21 -10.86
CA LEU A 180 13.25 16.81 -9.54
C LEU A 180 12.76 18.25 -9.51
N GLY A 181 11.86 18.55 -8.57
CA GLY A 181 11.34 19.89 -8.32
C GLY A 181 10.03 19.87 -7.54
N SER A 182 9.44 21.06 -7.34
CA SER A 182 8.21 21.27 -6.58
C SER A 182 7.10 21.95 -7.39
N GLY A 183 7.33 22.32 -8.64
CA GLY A 183 6.33 22.89 -9.54
C GLY A 183 5.31 21.83 -10.03
N PRO A 184 4.26 22.26 -10.76
CA PRO A 184 3.34 21.37 -11.43
C PRO A 184 4.08 20.41 -12.38
N GLY A 185 3.82 19.10 -12.26
CA GLY A 185 4.49 18.08 -13.06
C GLY A 185 5.91 17.73 -12.62
N GLU A 186 6.52 18.46 -11.68
CA GLU A 186 7.78 18.10 -11.04
C GLU A 186 7.52 17.20 -9.83
N LEU A 187 8.47 16.33 -9.50
CA LEU A 187 8.34 15.32 -8.43
C LEU A 187 9.58 15.35 -7.52
N ASP A 188 9.40 15.03 -6.24
CA ASP A 188 10.52 14.75 -5.34
C ASP A 188 10.27 13.45 -4.57
N SER A 189 11.03 12.43 -4.95
CA SER A 189 10.93 11.07 -4.39
C SER A 189 9.50 10.51 -4.46
N PRO A 190 8.89 10.41 -5.65
CA PRO A 190 7.56 9.82 -5.79
C PRO A 190 7.57 8.39 -5.29
N TRP A 191 6.48 7.97 -4.61
CA TRP A 191 6.38 6.64 -4.04
C TRP A 191 5.18 5.88 -4.59
N GLY A 192 4.02 5.90 -3.91
CA GLY A 192 2.83 5.22 -4.36
C GLY A 192 2.22 5.82 -5.64
N ILE A 193 1.51 5.01 -6.39
CA ILE A 193 0.88 5.37 -7.67
C ILE A 193 -0.36 4.53 -7.90
N THR A 194 -1.41 5.13 -8.43
CA THR A 194 -2.60 4.41 -8.90
C THR A 194 -3.12 4.99 -10.21
N VAL A 195 -3.98 4.25 -10.89
CA VAL A 195 -4.69 4.69 -12.10
C VAL A 195 -6.19 4.51 -11.85
N ASP A 196 -6.99 5.54 -12.15
CA ASP A 196 -8.44 5.44 -12.08
C ASP A 196 -9.05 4.82 -13.36
N ASP A 197 -10.36 4.55 -13.32
CA ASP A 197 -11.08 3.95 -14.45
C ASP A 197 -11.15 4.85 -15.69
N GLU A 198 -10.90 6.16 -15.54
CA GLU A 198 -10.80 7.14 -16.64
C GLU A 198 -9.39 7.19 -17.24
N GLY A 199 -8.42 6.50 -16.65
CA GLY A 199 -7.03 6.43 -17.08
C GLY A 199 -6.16 7.60 -16.58
N TYR A 200 -6.62 8.36 -15.58
CA TYR A 200 -5.75 9.32 -14.91
C TYR A 200 -4.82 8.64 -13.89
N VAL A 201 -3.60 9.11 -13.85
CA VAL A 201 -2.53 8.58 -13.00
C VAL A 201 -2.34 9.50 -11.79
N TYR A 202 -2.44 8.94 -10.59
CA TYR A 202 -2.22 9.66 -9.34
C TYR A 202 -0.92 9.23 -8.71
N VAL A 203 -0.07 10.18 -8.34
CA VAL A 203 1.28 9.94 -7.83
C VAL A 203 1.46 10.58 -6.47
N ALA A 204 1.82 9.79 -5.47
CA ALA A 204 2.23 10.27 -4.16
C ALA A 204 3.63 10.90 -4.24
N ASP A 205 3.67 12.23 -4.28
CA ASP A 205 4.89 13.05 -4.38
C ASP A 205 5.44 13.30 -2.97
N PHE A 206 6.14 12.30 -2.45
CA PHE A 206 6.44 12.06 -1.04
C PHE A 206 7.07 13.26 -0.33
N LYS A 207 8.17 13.81 -0.86
CA LYS A 207 8.87 14.94 -0.23
C LYS A 207 8.23 16.30 -0.52
N ASN A 208 7.38 16.39 -1.53
CA ASN A 208 6.60 17.59 -1.81
C ASN A 208 5.28 17.63 -1.03
N HIS A 209 4.97 16.59 -0.24
CA HIS A 209 3.79 16.54 0.63
C HIS A 209 2.47 16.75 -0.11
N ARG A 210 2.33 16.13 -1.29
CA ARG A 210 1.15 16.24 -2.16
C ARG A 210 0.93 14.97 -2.96
N VAL A 211 -0.26 14.83 -3.55
CA VAL A 211 -0.54 13.92 -4.65
C VAL A 211 -0.74 14.73 -5.91
N GLN A 212 -0.20 14.29 -7.03
CA GLN A 212 -0.42 14.90 -8.33
C GLN A 212 -1.19 13.95 -9.24
N LYS A 213 -2.18 14.49 -9.96
CA LYS A 213 -2.97 13.81 -10.99
C LYS A 213 -2.43 14.16 -12.37
N TYR A 214 -2.26 13.15 -13.21
CA TYR A 214 -1.76 13.25 -14.59
C TYR A 214 -2.69 12.55 -15.57
N THR A 215 -2.63 12.92 -16.84
CA THR A 215 -3.13 12.08 -17.92
C THR A 215 -2.24 10.83 -18.07
N SER A 216 -2.72 9.81 -18.78
CA SER A 216 -1.94 8.61 -19.12
C SER A 216 -0.66 8.90 -19.92
N ASN A 217 -0.54 10.10 -20.49
CA ASN A 217 0.65 10.57 -21.21
C ASN A 217 1.59 11.43 -20.35
N GLY A 218 1.26 11.64 -19.07
CA GLY A 218 2.10 12.38 -18.14
C GLY A 218 1.88 13.90 -18.14
N GLU A 219 0.78 14.40 -18.72
CA GLU A 219 0.42 15.81 -18.62
C GLU A 219 -0.20 16.08 -17.24
N PHE A 220 0.31 17.11 -16.56
CA PHE A 220 -0.21 17.50 -15.24
C PHE A 220 -1.66 18.00 -15.36
N VAL A 221 -2.53 17.47 -14.51
CA VAL A 221 -3.96 17.83 -14.46
C VAL A 221 -4.28 18.62 -13.20
N ALA A 222 -3.95 18.07 -12.01
CA ALA A 222 -4.31 18.66 -10.73
C ALA A 222 -3.35 18.27 -9.61
N GLN A 223 -3.40 19.02 -8.53
CA GLN A 223 -2.72 18.71 -7.27
C GLN A 223 -3.78 18.49 -6.18
N ILE A 224 -3.58 17.44 -5.38
CA ILE A 224 -4.41 17.12 -4.21
C ILE A 224 -3.56 17.25 -2.96
N GLY A 225 -4.07 17.98 -1.97
CA GLY A 225 -3.35 18.28 -0.74
C GLY A 225 -2.20 19.25 -0.92
N SER A 226 -1.63 19.64 0.17
CA SER A 226 -0.48 20.58 0.24
C SER A 226 0.24 20.44 1.58
N PRO A 227 1.51 20.83 1.68
CA PRO A 227 2.22 20.84 2.95
C PRO A 227 1.57 21.81 3.95
N GLY A 228 1.66 21.51 5.25
CA GLY A 228 1.17 22.40 6.29
C GLY A 228 0.81 21.67 7.58
N THR A 229 0.10 22.41 8.46
CA THR A 229 -0.33 21.90 9.77
C THR A 229 -1.85 21.79 9.92
N LYS A 230 -2.62 22.15 8.89
CA LYS A 230 -4.08 22.03 8.89
C LYS A 230 -4.51 20.57 8.70
N ARG A 231 -5.76 20.25 9.05
CA ARG A 231 -6.31 18.87 8.87
C ARG A 231 -6.20 18.34 7.45
N ALA A 232 -6.36 19.22 6.46
CA ALA A 232 -6.25 18.90 5.03
C ALA A 232 -4.80 18.81 4.52
N SER A 233 -3.81 19.17 5.34
CA SER A 233 -2.41 19.15 4.92
C SER A 233 -1.88 17.74 4.89
N LEU A 234 -1.16 17.39 3.83
CA LEU A 234 -0.48 16.11 3.70
C LEU A 234 0.92 16.17 4.33
N SER A 235 1.37 15.04 4.87
CA SER A 235 2.73 14.87 5.36
C SER A 235 3.28 13.56 4.80
N ASN A 236 4.27 13.64 3.91
CA ASN A 236 4.92 12.48 3.33
C ASN A 236 3.90 11.41 2.84
N PRO A 237 3.10 11.69 1.80
CA PRO A 237 2.19 10.70 1.25
C PRO A 237 2.97 9.50 0.73
N THR A 238 2.59 8.30 1.19
CA THR A 238 3.28 7.06 0.83
C THR A 238 2.55 6.30 -0.26
N ASP A 239 1.22 6.41 -0.28
CA ASP A 239 0.40 5.71 -1.27
C ASP A 239 -0.91 6.44 -1.51
N VAL A 240 -1.56 6.11 -2.62
CA VAL A 240 -2.83 6.68 -3.05
C VAL A 240 -3.70 5.62 -3.72
N ALA A 241 -4.99 5.62 -3.40
CA ALA A 241 -6.02 4.84 -4.08
C ALA A 241 -7.17 5.75 -4.48
N VAL A 242 -7.89 5.36 -5.51
CA VAL A 242 -9.10 6.06 -5.99
C VAL A 242 -10.22 5.03 -6.14
N ASP A 243 -11.42 5.40 -5.74
CA ASP A 243 -12.58 4.53 -5.90
C ASP A 243 -13.42 4.94 -7.13
N PRO A 244 -14.45 4.16 -7.51
CA PRO A 244 -15.29 4.46 -8.67
C PRO A 244 -16.08 5.76 -8.57
N ASP A 245 -16.29 6.32 -7.37
CA ASP A 245 -16.93 7.64 -7.19
C ASP A 245 -15.91 8.78 -7.38
N GLY A 246 -14.62 8.47 -7.59
CA GLY A 246 -13.51 9.40 -7.72
C GLY A 246 -12.96 9.92 -6.39
N ASP A 247 -13.40 9.37 -5.25
CA ASP A 247 -12.83 9.74 -3.96
C ASP A 247 -11.39 9.24 -3.85
N VAL A 248 -10.49 10.12 -3.37
CA VAL A 248 -9.06 9.86 -3.32
C VAL A 248 -8.63 9.59 -1.87
N TYR A 249 -8.03 8.44 -1.65
CA TYR A 249 -7.53 7.95 -0.37
C TYR A 249 -6.02 8.06 -0.34
N ILE A 250 -5.47 8.83 0.60
CA ILE A 250 -4.04 9.09 0.67
C ILE A 250 -3.48 8.59 2.00
N CYS A 251 -2.59 7.62 1.93
CA CYS A 251 -1.75 7.21 3.03
C CYS A 251 -0.72 8.28 3.35
N THR A 252 -0.57 8.66 4.60
CA THR A 252 0.47 9.61 5.02
C THR A 252 1.32 9.05 6.15
N TRP A 253 2.61 9.29 6.04
CA TRP A 253 3.58 8.93 7.05
C TRP A 253 4.00 10.15 7.83
N ASN A 254 3.74 10.16 9.13
CA ASN A 254 4.19 11.21 10.02
C ASN A 254 5.23 10.67 11.01
N LYS A 255 6.30 11.45 11.24
CA LYS A 255 7.37 11.09 12.19
C LYS A 255 7.06 11.52 13.62
N ASN A 256 5.95 12.20 13.86
CA ASN A 256 5.59 12.69 15.18
C ASN A 256 5.12 11.53 16.08
N ALA A 257 5.55 11.54 17.33
CA ALA A 257 5.20 10.50 18.32
C ALA A 257 3.69 10.36 18.58
N TRP A 258 2.90 11.37 18.22
CA TRP A 258 1.46 11.43 18.48
C TRP A 258 0.58 11.23 17.24
N ASP A 259 1.17 11.35 16.03
CA ASP A 259 0.49 11.17 14.76
C ASP A 259 1.43 10.38 13.85
N ARG A 260 1.35 9.05 13.94
CA ARG A 260 2.22 8.13 13.18
C ARG A 260 1.74 7.84 11.78
N GLY A 261 0.74 8.53 11.33
CA GLY A 261 0.15 8.37 10.00
C GLY A 261 -1.36 8.19 10.05
N ARG A 262 -1.99 8.50 8.96
CA ARG A 262 -3.43 8.46 8.79
C ARG A 262 -3.78 8.25 7.33
N ILE A 263 -5.02 7.92 7.07
CA ILE A 263 -5.61 7.99 5.74
C ILE A 263 -6.38 9.29 5.65
N GLN A 264 -6.07 10.10 4.65
CA GLN A 264 -6.82 11.31 4.34
C GLN A 264 -7.65 11.09 3.09
N ILE A 265 -8.91 11.51 3.13
CA ILE A 265 -9.90 11.27 2.09
C ILE A 265 -10.28 12.61 1.49
N PHE A 266 -10.24 12.67 0.17
CA PHE A 266 -10.58 13.85 -0.63
C PHE A 266 -11.66 13.47 -1.64
N ASP A 267 -12.49 14.46 -2.04
CA ASP A 267 -13.43 14.30 -3.14
C ASP A 267 -12.72 14.37 -4.51
N PRO A 268 -13.42 14.10 -5.63
CA PRO A 268 -12.84 14.17 -6.97
C PRO A 268 -12.26 15.55 -7.34
N GLU A 269 -12.77 16.62 -6.74
CA GLU A 269 -12.30 17.99 -6.93
C GLU A 269 -11.08 18.33 -6.06
N GLY A 270 -10.66 17.41 -5.19
CA GLY A 270 -9.50 17.57 -4.31
C GLY A 270 -9.80 18.30 -2.99
N HIS A 271 -11.07 18.43 -2.60
CA HIS A 271 -11.43 18.99 -1.29
C HIS A 271 -11.32 17.91 -0.21
N PHE A 272 -10.71 18.26 0.90
CA PHE A 272 -10.57 17.36 2.04
C PHE A 272 -11.93 17.04 2.67
N LEU A 273 -12.25 15.77 2.76
CA LEU A 273 -13.45 15.27 3.41
C LEU A 273 -13.20 14.92 4.88
N THR A 274 -12.37 13.92 5.14
CA THR A 274 -12.07 13.45 6.49
C THR A 274 -10.74 12.71 6.55
N GLY A 275 -10.39 12.21 7.74
CA GLY A 275 -9.20 11.38 7.96
C GLY A 275 -9.44 10.27 8.96
N LEU A 276 -9.05 9.04 8.59
CA LEU A 276 -9.08 7.87 9.46
C LEU A 276 -7.75 7.75 10.21
N MET A 277 -7.82 7.50 11.51
CA MET A 277 -6.67 7.38 12.40
C MET A 277 -6.38 5.92 12.80
N GLY A 278 -7.23 5.00 12.38
CA GLY A 278 -7.21 3.59 12.78
C GLY A 278 -8.22 3.30 13.89
N ASP A 279 -8.83 2.11 13.83
CA ASP A 279 -9.97 1.73 14.67
C ASP A 279 -9.91 0.28 15.17
N ALA A 280 -8.77 -0.40 15.04
CA ALA A 280 -8.62 -1.82 15.36
C ALA A 280 -8.62 -2.09 16.87
N GLN A 281 -9.77 -1.98 17.51
CA GLN A 281 -9.94 -2.20 18.95
C GLN A 281 -9.83 -3.67 19.37
N GLN A 282 -10.03 -4.59 18.43
CA GLN A 282 -9.93 -6.04 18.66
C GLN A 282 -8.69 -6.60 17.95
N LEU A 283 -8.20 -7.72 18.44
CA LEU A 283 -7.19 -8.49 17.72
C LEU A 283 -7.81 -9.14 16.47
N SER A 284 -7.03 -9.34 15.42
CA SER A 284 -7.41 -10.25 14.34
C SER A 284 -7.47 -11.69 14.84
N MET A 285 -8.17 -12.57 14.15
CA MET A 285 -8.20 -14.00 14.49
C MET A 285 -6.80 -14.59 14.58
N TRP A 286 -5.91 -14.27 13.66
CA TRP A 286 -4.53 -14.77 13.68
C TRP A 286 -3.73 -14.29 14.88
N ALA A 287 -3.95 -13.05 15.31
CA ALA A 287 -3.33 -12.51 16.51
C ALA A 287 -3.89 -13.14 17.79
N GLU A 288 -5.21 -13.38 17.84
CA GLU A 288 -5.87 -14.08 18.95
C GLU A 288 -5.35 -15.52 19.10
N MET A 289 -5.19 -16.26 18.00
CA MET A 289 -4.59 -17.60 18.01
C MET A 289 -3.19 -17.57 18.62
N THR A 290 -2.37 -16.57 18.31
CA THR A 290 -1.02 -16.41 18.86
C THR A 290 -1.04 -16.16 20.35
N VAL A 291 -1.94 -15.29 20.81
CA VAL A 291 -2.12 -14.96 22.21
C VAL A 291 -2.67 -16.15 23.00
N ALA A 292 -3.63 -16.90 22.43
CA ALA A 292 -4.20 -18.10 23.04
C ALA A 292 -3.16 -19.23 23.18
N ALA A 293 -2.24 -19.36 22.22
CA ALA A 293 -1.17 -20.35 22.25
C ALA A 293 -0.08 -20.00 23.28
N ASN A 294 0.02 -18.75 23.74
CA ASN A 294 1.06 -18.30 24.67
C ASN A 294 0.52 -17.29 25.69
N THR A 295 0.12 -17.80 26.84
CA THR A 295 -0.45 -17.01 27.94
C THR A 295 0.49 -15.93 28.50
N ASP A 296 1.81 -16.07 28.34
CA ASP A 296 2.78 -15.04 28.75
C ASP A 296 2.70 -13.79 27.88
N TYR A 297 2.22 -13.91 26.63
CA TYR A 297 1.93 -12.73 25.78
C TYR A 297 0.85 -11.85 26.39
N LEU A 298 -0.23 -12.42 26.91
CA LEU A 298 -1.28 -11.67 27.60
C LEU A 298 -0.75 -10.95 28.86
N LYS A 299 0.12 -11.60 29.59
CA LYS A 299 0.74 -11.03 30.78
C LYS A 299 1.65 -9.85 30.39
N ARG A 300 2.56 -10.05 29.43
CA ARG A 300 3.43 -8.99 28.91
C ARG A 300 2.66 -7.82 28.33
N ARG A 301 1.59 -8.08 27.57
CA ARG A 301 0.75 -7.03 27.01
C ARG A 301 0.11 -6.14 28.08
N ARG A 302 -0.24 -6.72 29.25
CA ARG A 302 -0.75 -5.96 30.41
C ARG A 302 0.35 -5.18 31.13
N GLU A 303 1.58 -5.64 31.06
CA GLU A 303 2.75 -5.04 31.70
C GLU A 303 3.35 -3.91 30.84
N VAL A 304 3.30 -4.03 29.52
CA VAL A 304 3.77 -2.99 28.58
C VAL A 304 2.72 -1.88 28.50
N ARG A 305 2.96 -0.78 29.21
CA ARG A 305 2.20 0.45 29.01
C ARG A 305 2.73 1.14 27.75
N SER A 306 2.15 0.82 26.62
CA SER A 306 2.32 1.65 25.43
C SER A 306 1.69 3.02 25.69
N THR A 307 2.42 4.09 25.42
CA THR A 307 1.85 5.45 25.40
C THR A 307 0.95 5.67 24.18
N GLU A 308 0.93 4.71 23.26
CA GLU A 308 0.17 4.78 22.01
C GLU A 308 -1.03 3.83 22.05
N PRO A 309 -2.22 4.32 21.68
CA PRO A 309 -3.37 3.47 21.55
C PRO A 309 -3.13 2.38 20.49
N GLU A 310 -3.29 1.11 20.85
CA GLU A 310 -3.08 -0.04 19.95
C GLU A 310 -4.04 -0.05 18.76
N TRP A 311 -5.15 0.64 18.83
CA TRP A 311 -6.17 0.73 17.79
C TRP A 311 -5.78 1.69 16.65
N THR A 312 -4.93 2.70 16.90
CA THR A 312 -4.50 3.64 15.86
C THR A 312 -3.56 3.00 14.84
N PHE A 313 -3.43 3.63 13.68
CA PHE A 313 -2.39 3.26 12.73
C PHE A 313 -0.98 3.50 13.33
N ALA A 314 -0.04 2.65 12.90
CA ALA A 314 1.38 2.84 13.15
C ALA A 314 2.13 2.76 11.82
N GLN A 315 2.35 3.92 11.22
CA GLN A 315 2.97 4.09 9.91
C GLN A 315 2.26 3.28 8.80
N PRO A 316 1.00 3.61 8.48
CA PRO A 316 0.35 3.01 7.31
C PRO A 316 1.14 3.41 6.07
N THR A 317 1.46 2.45 5.20
CA THR A 317 2.26 2.70 3.99
C THR A 317 1.52 2.42 2.70
N ALA A 318 0.47 1.59 2.74
CA ALA A 318 -0.30 1.28 1.55
C ALA A 318 -1.80 1.37 1.79
N VAL A 319 -2.51 1.74 0.74
CA VAL A 319 -3.96 1.82 0.68
C VAL A 319 -4.45 1.25 -0.63
N ALA A 320 -5.53 0.48 -0.60
CA ALA A 320 -6.19 -0.05 -1.79
C ALA A 320 -7.70 0.02 -1.61
N PHE A 321 -8.43 0.16 -2.70
CA PHE A 321 -9.89 0.12 -2.68
C PHE A 321 -10.39 -1.17 -3.36
N ASP A 322 -11.11 -1.98 -2.60
CA ASP A 322 -11.80 -3.17 -3.06
C ASP A 322 -13.15 -2.76 -3.67
N VAL A 323 -13.16 -2.59 -4.98
CA VAL A 323 -14.33 -2.13 -5.72
C VAL A 323 -15.50 -3.11 -5.59
N ALA A 324 -15.21 -4.42 -5.63
CA ALA A 324 -16.24 -5.47 -5.62
C ALA A 324 -17.04 -5.46 -4.30
N ASN A 325 -16.39 -5.14 -3.18
CA ASN A 325 -17.00 -5.14 -1.86
C ASN A 325 -17.17 -3.73 -1.27
N SER A 326 -16.84 -2.68 -2.03
CA SER A 326 -16.88 -1.28 -1.55
C SER A 326 -16.12 -1.10 -0.23
N ARG A 327 -14.85 -1.56 -0.19
CA ARG A 327 -14.04 -1.55 1.03
C ARG A 327 -12.72 -0.85 0.82
N LEU A 328 -12.33 -0.06 1.80
CA LEU A 328 -10.99 0.52 1.89
C LEU A 328 -10.08 -0.41 2.72
N LEU A 329 -8.93 -0.77 2.18
CA LEU A 329 -7.92 -1.61 2.78
C LEU A 329 -6.71 -0.77 3.12
N VAL A 330 -6.22 -0.84 4.37
CA VAL A 330 -5.07 -0.06 4.83
C VAL A 330 -4.01 -0.98 5.43
N ALA A 331 -2.83 -1.03 4.84
CA ALA A 331 -1.68 -1.73 5.41
C ALA A 331 -1.08 -0.91 6.56
N ASP A 332 -1.35 -1.34 7.78
CA ASP A 332 -0.81 -0.78 9.03
C ASP A 332 0.54 -1.44 9.33
N THR A 333 1.58 -0.95 8.67
CA THR A 333 2.86 -1.60 8.46
C THR A 333 3.58 -2.00 9.74
N GLN A 334 3.75 -1.09 10.68
CA GLN A 334 4.46 -1.42 11.93
C GLN A 334 3.64 -2.30 12.87
N ARG A 335 2.33 -2.42 12.65
CA ARG A 335 1.48 -3.34 13.41
C ARG A 335 1.25 -4.66 12.68
N SER A 336 1.85 -4.83 11.50
CA SER A 336 1.78 -6.06 10.70
C SER A 336 0.34 -6.54 10.47
N ARG A 337 -0.54 -5.61 10.11
CA ARG A 337 -1.96 -5.90 9.88
C ARG A 337 -2.53 -5.06 8.74
N ILE A 338 -3.70 -5.47 8.24
CA ILE A 338 -4.55 -4.70 7.33
C ILE A 338 -5.79 -4.31 8.11
N GLN A 339 -6.16 -3.02 8.13
CA GLN A 339 -7.44 -2.55 8.65
C GLN A 339 -8.40 -2.34 7.49
N ILE A 340 -9.66 -2.74 7.67
CA ILE A 340 -10.69 -2.78 6.63
C ILE A 340 -11.85 -1.89 7.04
N TYR A 341 -12.26 -1.00 6.13
CA TYR A 341 -13.37 -0.09 6.30
C TYR A 341 -14.37 -0.28 5.16
N ASN A 342 -15.65 -0.46 5.48
CA ASN A 342 -16.71 -0.51 4.50
C ASN A 342 -17.12 0.92 4.11
N LYS A 343 -17.14 1.23 2.81
CA LYS A 343 -17.72 2.48 2.30
C LYS A 343 -19.20 2.26 2.01
N LEU A 344 -20.07 2.98 2.71
CA LEU A 344 -21.51 2.92 2.54
C LEU A 344 -21.99 4.12 1.75
N SER A 345 -22.67 3.88 0.62
CA SER A 345 -23.15 4.93 -0.30
C SER A 345 -24.54 5.48 0.01
N ASN A 346 -25.31 4.84 0.89
CA ASN A 346 -26.72 5.19 1.19
C ASN A 346 -26.96 5.36 2.69
N TYR A 347 -26.31 6.34 3.31
CA TYR A 347 -26.52 6.64 4.74
C TYR A 347 -27.88 7.27 5.08
N LEU A 348 -28.66 7.70 4.09
CA LEU A 348 -30.00 8.28 4.31
C LEU A 348 -31.07 7.24 4.65
N VAL A 349 -30.79 5.95 4.54
CA VAL A 349 -31.67 4.89 5.04
C VAL A 349 -31.17 4.49 6.42
N PRO A 350 -31.86 4.85 7.54
CA PRO A 350 -31.46 4.39 8.85
C PRO A 350 -31.47 2.85 8.86
N GLN A 351 -30.32 2.25 8.88
CA GLN A 351 -30.23 0.83 9.21
C GLN A 351 -30.52 0.74 10.71
N MET A 352 -31.74 0.39 11.06
CA MET A 352 -32.05 -0.02 12.40
C MET A 352 -31.40 -1.37 12.68
N ASN A 353 -30.15 -1.33 13.03
CA ASN A 353 -29.48 -2.44 13.68
C ASN A 353 -29.89 -2.37 15.16
N LEU A 354 -30.96 -3.05 15.47
CA LEU A 354 -31.35 -3.41 16.84
C LEU A 354 -30.49 -4.55 17.34
#